data_5e8cd1c190578fe770b577caf624d597
#
_entry.id   5e8cd1c190578fe770b577caf624d597
#
_cell.length_a   1.000
_cell.length_b   1.000
_cell.length_c   1.000
_cell.angle_alpha   90.00
_cell.angle_beta   90.00
_cell.angle_gamma   90.00
#
_symmetry.space_group_name_H-M   'P 1'
#
loop_
_entity.id
_entity.type
_entity.pdbx_description
1 polymer ?
#
loop_
_entity_poly.entity_id
_entity_poly.type
_entity_poly.pdbx_seq_one_letter_code
_entity_poly.pdbx_strand_id
1 'polypeptide(L)'
;MPPSRTGSRRREKNADSRLETDYLDWALADFSGYLVLDEMYDGPFCVLSAVDGPNQRRLLYEVLKHDPTHKDIRRFLRRLKAAIGARSGQVRGVTTDGSALYPEPLAEVFPDVPHQICEFHILKELIKVVLRVVARLRKRRAEQAPQLPRGRPPSDPESQRKARQAKRIERGVAELFKHRHLFVRHHLSPAQRRRSQHLCRGQRQLRAVRQIMDEVYRLFDRRCRTDTALAKLARLRQKVSRYRSLGRSLDKLKSPNLEKALTFLDDKLLGATSNAVERGNRRVRKMQKTVYRVRTKEALRGRLALDLQRDEHSAGRQATTDSLHEARELPE
;
A
#
# COMPACT_ATOMS: atom_id res chain seq x y z
N MET A 1 -27.41 -30.71 13.36
CA MET A 1 -27.86 -29.70 14.34
C MET A 1 -26.86 -28.55 14.34
N PRO A 2 -27.26 -27.28 14.20
CA PRO A 2 -26.36 -26.17 14.39
C PRO A 2 -25.91 -26.12 15.87
N PRO A 3 -24.62 -25.81 16.12
CA PRO A 3 -24.12 -25.73 17.50
C PRO A 3 -24.87 -24.65 18.26
N SER A 4 -25.27 -24.99 19.49
CA SER A 4 -26.04 -24.10 20.38
C SER A 4 -25.30 -22.77 20.56
N ARG A 5 -26.05 -21.64 20.60
CA ARG A 5 -25.48 -20.28 20.81
C ARG A 5 -24.62 -20.19 22.09
N THR A 6 -24.90 -20.99 23.11
CA THR A 6 -24.13 -21.08 24.36
C THR A 6 -22.76 -21.73 24.17
N GLY A 7 -22.67 -22.80 23.37
CA GLY A 7 -21.37 -23.46 23.07
C GLY A 7 -20.42 -22.59 22.27
N SER A 8 -20.90 -21.77 21.34
CA SER A 8 -20.09 -20.83 20.57
C SER A 8 -19.48 -19.73 21.47
N ARG A 9 -20.28 -19.10 22.31
CA ARG A 9 -19.81 -18.05 23.26
C ARG A 9 -18.76 -18.55 24.25
N ARG A 10 -18.87 -19.79 24.71
CA ARG A 10 -17.88 -20.39 25.63
C ARG A 10 -16.56 -20.66 24.92
N ARG A 11 -16.60 -21.14 23.69
CA ARG A 11 -15.40 -21.33 22.85
C ARG A 11 -14.71 -20.00 22.52
N GLU A 12 -15.45 -18.96 22.22
CA GLU A 12 -14.93 -17.62 21.93
C GLU A 12 -14.24 -16.99 23.15
N LYS A 13 -14.79 -17.14 24.37
CA LYS A 13 -14.16 -16.68 25.62
C LYS A 13 -12.87 -17.44 25.92
N ASN A 14 -12.85 -18.76 25.76
CA ASN A 14 -11.66 -19.57 25.97
C ASN A 14 -10.57 -19.27 24.93
N ALA A 15 -10.95 -18.99 23.68
CA ALA A 15 -10.02 -18.59 22.65
C ALA A 15 -9.33 -17.27 22.95
N ASP A 16 -10.06 -16.32 23.52
CA ASP A 16 -9.54 -14.99 23.86
C ASP A 16 -8.53 -15.03 25.00
N SER A 17 -8.73 -15.89 26.01
CA SER A 17 -7.78 -16.09 27.13
C SER A 17 -6.50 -16.82 26.68
N ARG A 18 -6.59 -17.79 25.78
CA ARG A 18 -5.44 -18.51 25.23
C ARG A 18 -4.59 -17.69 24.28
N LEU A 19 -5.12 -16.61 23.73
CA LEU A 19 -4.40 -15.71 22.84
C LEU A 19 -3.22 -15.02 23.54
N GLU A 20 -3.37 -14.67 24.81
CA GLU A 20 -2.33 -13.94 25.56
C GLU A 20 -1.25 -14.85 26.14
N THR A 21 -1.46 -16.16 26.09
CA THR A 21 -0.53 -17.19 26.57
C THR A 21 -0.01 -18.05 25.41
N ASP A 22 -0.62 -19.19 25.21
CA ASP A 22 -0.16 -20.27 24.33
C ASP A 22 0.08 -19.82 22.88
N TYR A 23 -0.90 -19.04 22.33
CA TYR A 23 -0.75 -18.54 20.96
C TYR A 23 0.43 -17.57 20.82
N LEU A 24 0.61 -16.64 21.76
CA LEU A 24 1.73 -15.69 21.69
C LEU A 24 3.07 -16.39 21.93
N ASP A 25 3.12 -17.44 22.74
CA ASP A 25 4.32 -18.25 22.91
C ASP A 25 4.75 -18.89 21.60
N TRP A 26 3.79 -19.47 20.87
CA TRP A 26 4.04 -20.00 19.53
C TRP A 26 4.37 -18.90 18.51
N ALA A 27 3.60 -17.81 18.48
CA ALA A 27 3.74 -16.77 17.46
C ALA A 27 5.05 -15.99 17.58
N LEU A 28 5.57 -15.84 18.81
CA LEU A 28 6.80 -15.12 19.13
C LEU A 28 8.03 -16.02 19.29
N ALA A 29 7.90 -17.35 19.19
CA ALA A 29 9.03 -18.29 19.34
C ALA A 29 10.21 -17.95 18.42
N ASP A 30 9.91 -17.59 17.14
CA ASP A 30 10.90 -17.22 16.14
C ASP A 30 10.70 -15.75 15.71
N PHE A 31 10.39 -14.87 16.64
CA PHE A 31 10.13 -13.48 16.32
C PHE A 31 11.32 -12.80 15.64
N SER A 32 11.12 -12.27 14.46
CA SER A 32 12.17 -11.68 13.64
C SER A 32 12.69 -10.32 14.15
N GLY A 33 11.92 -9.63 14.98
CA GLY A 33 12.14 -8.26 15.41
C GLY A 33 11.46 -7.21 14.54
N TYR A 34 10.83 -7.58 13.42
CA TYR A 34 10.25 -6.62 12.47
C TYR A 34 8.73 -6.67 12.44
N LEU A 35 8.12 -5.59 12.91
CA LEU A 35 6.68 -5.45 13.00
C LEU A 35 6.09 -4.80 11.74
N VAL A 36 4.94 -5.27 11.33
CA VAL A 36 4.07 -4.59 10.37
C VAL A 36 2.74 -4.31 11.04
N LEU A 37 2.36 -3.04 11.07
CA LEU A 37 1.15 -2.55 11.74
C LEU A 37 0.20 -1.94 10.72
N ASP A 38 -1.10 -2.14 10.93
CA ASP A 38 -2.15 -1.57 10.10
C ASP A 38 -3.47 -1.48 10.87
N GLU A 39 -4.34 -0.57 10.46
CA GLU A 39 -5.72 -0.51 10.90
C GLU A 39 -6.68 -0.88 9.78
N MET A 40 -7.70 -1.65 10.12
CA MET A 40 -8.74 -2.06 9.19
C MET A 40 -10.11 -1.61 9.69
N TYR A 41 -10.84 -0.91 8.84
CA TYR A 41 -12.20 -0.46 9.13
C TYR A 41 -13.22 -1.43 8.53
N ASP A 42 -14.21 -1.82 9.36
CA ASP A 42 -15.36 -2.65 8.96
C ASP A 42 -16.64 -2.22 9.69
N GLY A 43 -17.41 -1.38 9.04
CA GLY A 43 -18.60 -0.75 9.60
C GLY A 43 -18.26 0.10 10.85
N PRO A 44 -18.87 -0.18 12.02
CA PRO A 44 -18.59 0.57 13.24
C PRO A 44 -17.31 0.14 13.96
N PHE A 45 -16.56 -0.82 13.40
CA PHE A 45 -15.38 -1.38 14.04
C PHE A 45 -14.11 -0.94 13.31
N CYS A 46 -13.07 -0.68 14.11
CA CYS A 46 -11.70 -0.64 13.65
C CYS A 46 -10.92 -1.79 14.31
N VAL A 47 -10.13 -2.50 13.53
CA VAL A 47 -9.26 -3.58 14.00
C VAL A 47 -7.81 -3.12 13.80
N LEU A 48 -7.11 -2.90 14.92
CA LEU A 48 -5.66 -2.72 14.92
C LEU A 48 -5.01 -4.09 14.85
N SER A 49 -4.01 -4.25 14.01
CA SER A 49 -3.32 -5.53 13.77
C SER A 49 -1.81 -5.36 13.78
N ALA A 50 -1.12 -6.33 14.40
CA ALA A 50 0.34 -6.44 14.39
C ALA A 50 0.75 -7.81 13.84
N VAL A 51 1.73 -7.82 12.94
CA VAL A 51 2.24 -9.01 12.26
C VAL A 51 3.77 -8.99 12.29
N ASP A 52 4.41 -10.13 12.50
CA ASP A 52 5.83 -10.31 12.20
C ASP A 52 6.02 -10.32 10.67
N GLY A 53 6.69 -9.30 10.16
CA GLY A 53 6.79 -9.04 8.72
C GLY A 53 7.47 -10.17 7.94
N PRO A 54 8.71 -10.59 8.29
CA PRO A 54 9.41 -11.68 7.63
C PRO A 54 8.71 -13.03 7.72
N ASN A 55 8.27 -13.43 8.93
CA ASN A 55 7.62 -14.70 9.17
C ASN A 55 6.14 -14.72 8.81
N GLN A 56 5.56 -13.55 8.54
CA GLN A 56 4.14 -13.35 8.21
C GLN A 56 3.17 -13.90 9.29
N ARG A 57 3.66 -14.06 10.53
CA ARG A 57 2.86 -14.50 11.68
C ARG A 57 2.10 -13.32 12.27
N ARG A 58 0.80 -13.49 12.44
CA ARG A 58 -0.03 -12.49 13.11
C ARG A 58 0.25 -12.57 14.61
N LEU A 59 0.50 -11.45 15.26
CA LEU A 59 0.89 -11.40 16.67
C LEU A 59 -0.27 -11.00 17.56
N LEU A 60 -0.80 -9.82 17.31
CA LEU A 60 -1.80 -9.20 18.16
C LEU A 60 -2.83 -8.42 17.35
N TYR A 61 -4.04 -8.32 17.86
CA TYR A 61 -5.07 -7.40 17.36
C TYR A 61 -5.80 -6.72 18.50
N GLU A 62 -6.45 -5.60 18.19
CA GLU A 62 -7.41 -4.94 19.08
C GLU A 62 -8.61 -4.46 18.27
N VAL A 63 -9.83 -4.73 18.77
CA VAL A 63 -11.08 -4.29 18.14
C VAL A 63 -11.60 -3.06 18.88
N LEU A 64 -11.79 -1.96 18.15
CA LEU A 64 -12.36 -0.71 18.63
C LEU A 64 -13.78 -0.54 18.07
N LYS A 65 -14.65 0.19 18.79
CA LYS A 65 -16.01 0.60 18.36
C LYS A 65 -16.03 2.06 17.85
N HIS A 66 -14.89 2.64 17.60
CA HIS A 66 -14.69 4.01 17.16
C HIS A 66 -13.45 4.11 16.29
N ASP A 67 -13.27 5.23 15.61
CA ASP A 67 -12.03 5.53 14.89
C ASP A 67 -10.87 5.60 15.88
N PRO A 68 -9.72 4.98 15.57
CA PRO A 68 -8.58 4.92 16.47
C PRO A 68 -7.99 6.31 16.72
N THR A 69 -7.59 6.53 17.96
CA THR A 69 -6.87 7.73 18.41
C THR A 69 -5.40 7.40 18.71
N HIS A 70 -4.55 8.40 18.84
CA HIS A 70 -3.16 8.22 19.31
C HIS A 70 -3.11 7.49 20.67
N LYS A 71 -4.09 7.70 21.55
CA LYS A 71 -4.20 7.00 22.83
C LYS A 71 -4.44 5.49 22.63
N ASP A 72 -5.30 5.12 21.69
CA ASP A 72 -5.57 3.72 21.40
C ASP A 72 -4.34 3.04 20.78
N ILE A 73 -3.66 3.71 19.86
CA ILE A 73 -2.42 3.20 19.26
C ILE A 73 -1.35 3.04 20.35
N ARG A 74 -1.15 4.02 21.24
CA ARG A 74 -0.18 3.89 22.35
C ARG A 74 -0.51 2.68 23.24
N ARG A 75 -1.76 2.52 23.62
CA ARG A 75 -2.21 1.37 24.44
C ARG A 75 -1.91 0.04 23.73
N PHE A 76 -2.24 -0.07 22.45
CA PHE A 76 -1.97 -1.24 21.64
C PHE A 76 -0.47 -1.54 21.53
N LEU A 77 0.36 -0.52 21.26
CA LEU A 77 1.80 -0.66 21.14
C LEU A 77 2.45 -1.04 22.48
N ARG A 78 2.02 -0.47 23.61
CA ARG A 78 2.52 -0.84 24.95
C ARG A 78 2.21 -2.30 25.28
N ARG A 79 0.99 -2.76 24.97
CA ARG A 79 0.59 -4.16 25.14
C ARG A 79 1.45 -5.07 24.27
N LEU A 80 1.68 -4.71 23.01
CA LEU A 80 2.54 -5.45 22.10
C LEU A 80 3.99 -5.50 22.61
N LYS A 81 4.54 -4.37 23.05
CA LYS A 81 5.90 -4.28 23.64
C LYS A 81 6.04 -5.17 24.86
N ALA A 82 5.07 -5.17 25.76
CA ALA A 82 5.05 -6.00 26.95
C ALA A 82 4.99 -7.50 26.58
N ALA A 83 4.16 -7.89 25.63
CA ALA A 83 4.03 -9.28 25.17
C ALA A 83 5.34 -9.82 24.53
N ILE A 84 6.02 -8.98 23.73
CA ILE A 84 7.32 -9.31 23.11
C ILE A 84 8.41 -9.38 24.18
N GLY A 85 8.48 -8.39 25.06
CA GLY A 85 9.49 -8.32 26.13
C GLY A 85 9.40 -9.48 27.14
N ALA A 86 8.18 -9.90 27.49
CA ALA A 86 7.96 -11.08 28.35
C ALA A 86 8.53 -12.39 27.77
N ARG A 87 8.84 -12.41 26.47
CA ARG A 87 9.41 -13.56 25.74
C ARG A 87 10.83 -13.27 25.23
N SER A 88 11.50 -12.33 25.87
CA SER A 88 12.89 -11.91 25.54
C SER A 88 13.06 -11.43 24.09
N GLY A 89 11.96 -11.08 23.42
CA GLY A 89 11.99 -10.53 22.06
C GLY A 89 12.36 -9.05 22.07
N GLN A 90 12.94 -8.59 20.98
CA GLN A 90 13.30 -7.18 20.76
C GLN A 90 12.75 -6.69 19.43
N VAL A 91 12.12 -5.51 19.42
CA VAL A 91 11.68 -4.85 18.19
C VAL A 91 12.86 -4.11 17.56
N ARG A 92 13.14 -4.40 16.29
CA ARG A 92 14.24 -3.85 15.49
C ARG A 92 13.78 -2.91 14.40
N GLY A 93 12.52 -3.00 14.00
CA GLY A 93 11.94 -2.13 12.98
C GLY A 93 10.43 -2.25 12.91
N VAL A 94 9.77 -1.16 12.49
CA VAL A 94 8.30 -1.12 12.35
C VAL A 94 7.93 -0.55 10.98
N THR A 95 7.03 -1.23 10.27
CA THR A 95 6.44 -0.77 9.01
C THR A 95 4.97 -0.46 9.19
N THR A 96 4.52 0.72 8.69
CA THR A 96 3.09 1.13 8.67
C THR A 96 2.67 1.61 7.28
N ASP A 97 1.39 1.86 7.07
CA ASP A 97 0.85 2.38 5.80
C ASP A 97 1.13 3.87 5.55
N GLY A 98 1.59 4.60 6.58
CA GLY A 98 1.82 6.05 6.54
C GLY A 98 0.65 6.88 7.07
N SER A 99 -0.29 6.25 7.78
CA SER A 99 -1.32 6.93 8.56
C SER A 99 -0.68 7.86 9.61
N ALA A 100 -1.29 9.03 9.83
CA ALA A 100 -0.83 10.01 10.82
C ALA A 100 -0.97 9.50 12.27
N LEU A 101 -1.66 8.39 12.49
CA LEU A 101 -1.89 7.81 13.80
C LEU A 101 -0.63 7.18 14.44
N TYR A 102 0.35 6.77 13.63
CA TYR A 102 1.49 5.98 14.13
C TYR A 102 2.73 6.77 14.54
N PRO A 103 3.14 7.87 13.87
CA PRO A 103 4.46 8.47 14.10
C PRO A 103 4.74 8.89 15.55
N GLU A 104 3.80 9.57 16.20
CA GLU A 104 3.93 10.02 17.58
C GLU A 104 3.90 8.86 18.59
N PRO A 105 2.90 7.95 18.56
CA PRO A 105 2.87 6.80 19.46
C PRO A 105 4.08 5.86 19.29
N LEU A 106 4.61 5.70 18.07
CA LEU A 106 5.80 4.89 17.83
C LEU A 106 7.04 5.54 18.44
N ALA A 107 7.23 6.85 18.26
CA ALA A 107 8.34 7.57 18.85
C ALA A 107 8.33 7.51 20.40
N GLU A 108 7.13 7.47 21.01
CA GLU A 108 7.00 7.35 22.47
C GLU A 108 7.26 5.91 22.96
N VAL A 109 6.72 4.90 22.31
CA VAL A 109 6.79 3.50 22.79
C VAL A 109 8.07 2.81 22.33
N PHE A 110 8.56 3.13 21.15
CA PHE A 110 9.75 2.57 20.51
C PHE A 110 10.68 3.65 19.97
N PRO A 111 11.28 4.51 20.83
CA PRO A 111 12.02 5.72 20.42
C PRO A 111 13.19 5.42 19.49
N ASP A 112 13.90 4.29 19.70
CA ASP A 112 15.13 3.96 18.97
C ASP A 112 14.86 3.00 17.79
N VAL A 113 13.59 2.71 17.50
CA VAL A 113 13.23 1.72 16.47
C VAL A 113 12.96 2.42 15.14
N PRO A 114 13.63 2.05 14.05
CA PRO A 114 13.39 2.58 12.72
C PRO A 114 11.93 2.41 12.29
N HIS A 115 11.31 3.52 11.85
CA HIS A 115 9.95 3.53 11.35
C HIS A 115 9.96 3.64 9.82
N GLN A 116 9.58 2.57 9.15
CA GLN A 116 9.38 2.48 7.71
C GLN A 116 7.92 2.81 7.36
N ILE A 117 7.72 3.65 6.35
CA ILE A 117 6.40 3.82 5.73
C ILE A 117 6.31 2.95 4.48
N CYS A 118 5.19 2.27 4.30
CA CYS A 118 4.94 1.37 3.18
C CYS A 118 5.18 2.06 1.83
N GLU A 119 6.14 1.57 1.07
CA GLU A 119 6.49 2.03 -0.27
C GLU A 119 5.27 2.08 -1.19
N PHE A 120 4.43 1.05 -1.16
CA PHE A 120 3.24 0.94 -1.99
C PHE A 120 2.27 2.11 -1.76
N HIS A 121 2.05 2.52 -0.51
CA HIS A 121 1.15 3.63 -0.17
C HIS A 121 1.72 4.97 -0.68
N ILE A 122 3.02 5.20 -0.55
CA ILE A 122 3.68 6.39 -1.09
C ILE A 122 3.58 6.42 -2.62
N LEU A 123 3.91 5.32 -3.29
CA LEU A 123 3.83 5.22 -4.75
C LEU A 123 2.39 5.40 -5.23
N LYS A 124 1.41 4.81 -4.56
CA LYS A 124 -0.03 4.96 -4.88
C LYS A 124 -0.47 6.42 -4.85
N GLU A 125 -0.06 7.18 -3.84
CA GLU A 125 -0.38 8.61 -3.75
C GLU A 125 0.31 9.43 -4.85
N LEU A 126 1.57 9.16 -5.14
CA LEU A 126 2.31 9.81 -6.24
C LEU A 126 1.69 9.48 -7.61
N ILE A 127 1.31 8.22 -7.83
CA ILE A 127 0.62 7.77 -9.05
C ILE A 127 -0.69 8.55 -9.26
N LYS A 128 -1.51 8.70 -8.23
CA LYS A 128 -2.75 9.50 -8.30
C LYS A 128 -2.47 10.95 -8.71
N VAL A 129 -1.44 11.55 -8.14
CA VAL A 129 -1.04 12.93 -8.45
C VAL A 129 -0.58 13.05 -9.90
N VAL A 130 0.29 12.15 -10.35
CA VAL A 130 0.80 12.13 -11.73
C VAL A 130 -0.33 11.94 -12.75
N LEU A 131 -1.26 11.03 -12.50
CA LEU A 131 -2.42 10.82 -13.38
C LEU A 131 -3.33 12.07 -13.45
N ARG A 132 -3.50 12.82 -12.35
CA ARG A 132 -4.22 14.11 -12.36
C ARG A 132 -3.47 15.16 -13.20
N VAL A 133 -2.13 15.18 -13.13
CA VAL A 133 -1.31 16.06 -13.97
C VAL A 133 -1.49 15.71 -15.44
N VAL A 134 -1.40 14.44 -15.82
CA VAL A 134 -1.60 13.97 -17.20
C VAL A 134 -3.01 14.35 -17.69
N ALA A 135 -4.03 14.17 -16.85
CA ALA A 135 -5.42 14.57 -17.18
C ALA A 135 -5.54 16.07 -17.45
N ARG A 136 -4.89 16.93 -16.63
CA ARG A 136 -4.87 18.40 -16.87
C ARG A 136 -4.15 18.77 -18.16
N LEU A 137 -3.02 18.13 -18.44
CA LEU A 137 -2.29 18.39 -19.69
C LEU A 137 -3.10 17.97 -20.93
N ARG A 138 -3.83 16.86 -20.81
CA ARG A 138 -4.78 16.39 -21.82
C ARG A 138 -5.89 17.42 -22.05
N LYS A 139 -6.51 17.96 -20.99
CA LYS A 139 -7.56 18.98 -21.09
C LYS A 139 -7.03 20.23 -21.79
N ARG A 140 -5.88 20.76 -21.35
CA ARG A 140 -5.24 21.91 -22.01
C ARG A 140 -4.96 21.68 -23.48
N ARG A 141 -4.56 20.46 -23.87
CA ARG A 141 -4.34 20.12 -25.28
C ARG A 141 -5.65 20.09 -26.05
N ALA A 142 -6.74 19.61 -25.46
CA ALA A 142 -8.07 19.64 -26.09
C ALA A 142 -8.54 21.08 -26.31
N GLU A 143 -8.30 21.98 -25.35
CA GLU A 143 -8.64 23.42 -25.43
C GLU A 143 -7.88 24.16 -26.56
N GLN A 144 -6.77 23.61 -27.05
CA GLN A 144 -6.00 24.16 -28.19
C GLN A 144 -6.60 23.77 -29.55
N ALA A 145 -7.61 22.92 -29.58
CA ALA A 145 -8.28 22.56 -30.84
C ALA A 145 -9.04 23.76 -31.39
N PRO A 146 -8.85 24.08 -32.67
CA PRO A 146 -9.61 25.13 -33.30
C PRO A 146 -11.12 24.81 -33.29
N GLN A 147 -11.94 25.78 -32.99
CA GLN A 147 -13.39 25.63 -33.09
C GLN A 147 -13.78 25.53 -34.56
N LEU A 148 -14.57 24.54 -34.90
CA LEU A 148 -15.05 24.28 -36.23
C LEU A 148 -16.56 24.59 -36.26
N PRO A 149 -17.08 25.16 -37.37
CA PRO A 149 -18.52 25.29 -37.56
C PRO A 149 -19.19 23.91 -37.57
N ARG A 150 -20.48 23.89 -37.25
CA ARG A 150 -21.26 22.62 -37.34
C ARG A 150 -21.42 22.22 -38.81
N GLY A 151 -21.30 20.91 -39.05
CA GLY A 151 -21.44 20.36 -40.40
C GLY A 151 -20.08 20.09 -41.08
N ARG A 152 -20.14 19.91 -42.42
CA ARG A 152 -18.92 19.65 -43.22
C ARG A 152 -18.11 20.96 -43.32
N PRO A 153 -16.78 20.91 -43.05
CA PRO A 153 -15.93 22.08 -43.21
C PRO A 153 -15.99 22.64 -44.63
N PRO A 154 -15.98 23.97 -44.79
CA PRO A 154 -15.89 24.61 -46.10
C PRO A 154 -14.70 24.09 -46.91
N SER A 155 -14.79 24.20 -48.24
CA SER A 155 -13.76 23.66 -49.15
C SER A 155 -12.51 24.53 -49.25
N ASP A 156 -12.50 25.69 -48.61
CA ASP A 156 -11.33 26.58 -48.64
C ASP A 156 -10.15 26.00 -47.87
N PRO A 157 -8.91 26.33 -48.33
CA PRO A 157 -7.70 25.73 -47.76
C PRO A 157 -7.45 25.99 -46.29
N GLU A 158 -7.92 27.14 -45.76
CA GLU A 158 -7.76 27.51 -44.35
C GLU A 158 -8.68 26.70 -43.45
N SER A 159 -9.93 26.58 -43.79
CA SER A 159 -10.92 25.77 -43.07
C SER A 159 -10.52 24.28 -43.05
N GLN A 160 -10.01 23.78 -44.19
CA GLN A 160 -9.48 22.41 -44.22
C GLN A 160 -8.25 22.23 -43.36
N ARG A 161 -7.33 23.19 -43.26
CA ARG A 161 -6.18 23.15 -42.34
C ARG A 161 -6.64 23.11 -40.88
N LYS A 162 -7.60 23.96 -40.49
CA LYS A 162 -8.21 23.98 -39.15
C LYS A 162 -8.87 22.63 -38.83
N ALA A 163 -9.62 22.06 -39.75
CA ALA A 163 -10.25 20.74 -39.56
C ALA A 163 -9.22 19.61 -39.39
N ARG A 164 -8.14 19.59 -40.19
CA ARG A 164 -7.04 18.61 -40.03
C ARG A 164 -6.34 18.78 -38.69
N GLN A 165 -6.10 20.02 -38.26
CA GLN A 165 -5.50 20.33 -36.98
C GLN A 165 -6.37 19.86 -35.82
N ALA A 166 -7.68 20.15 -35.82
CA ALA A 166 -8.64 19.71 -34.82
C ALA A 166 -8.63 18.19 -34.69
N LYS A 167 -8.75 17.46 -35.82
CA LYS A 167 -8.74 16.00 -35.85
C LYS A 167 -7.41 15.39 -35.34
N ARG A 168 -6.27 16.06 -35.62
CA ARG A 168 -4.96 15.63 -35.08
C ARG A 168 -4.90 15.82 -33.57
N ILE A 169 -5.40 16.92 -33.04
CA ILE A 169 -5.44 17.19 -31.60
C ILE A 169 -6.37 16.18 -30.93
N GLU A 170 -7.57 15.97 -31.43
CA GLU A 170 -8.55 15.01 -30.92
C GLU A 170 -7.96 13.59 -30.81
N ARG A 171 -7.35 13.10 -31.91
CA ARG A 171 -6.65 11.79 -31.89
C ARG A 171 -5.56 11.74 -30.81
N GLY A 172 -4.74 12.79 -30.69
CA GLY A 172 -3.68 12.86 -29.69
C GLY A 172 -4.21 12.90 -28.25
N VAL A 173 -5.37 13.53 -28.02
CA VAL A 173 -6.08 13.56 -26.73
C VAL A 173 -6.62 12.18 -26.39
N ALA A 174 -7.24 11.49 -27.36
CA ALA A 174 -7.76 10.13 -27.19
C ALA A 174 -6.62 9.12 -26.92
N GLU A 175 -5.53 9.19 -27.66
CA GLU A 175 -4.35 8.35 -27.43
C GLU A 175 -3.71 8.58 -26.06
N LEU A 176 -3.60 9.84 -25.63
CA LEU A 176 -3.07 10.17 -24.31
C LEU A 176 -3.97 9.60 -23.19
N PHE A 177 -5.29 9.61 -23.37
CA PHE A 177 -6.22 9.00 -22.42
C PHE A 177 -6.06 7.47 -22.37
N LYS A 178 -6.04 6.84 -23.53
CA LYS A 178 -5.89 5.38 -23.66
C LYS A 178 -4.60 4.88 -23.00
N HIS A 179 -3.51 5.61 -23.18
CA HIS A 179 -2.17 5.20 -22.75
C HIS A 179 -1.64 5.96 -21.51
N ARG A 180 -2.52 6.64 -20.73
CA ARG A 180 -2.12 7.41 -19.54
C ARG A 180 -1.34 6.60 -18.51
N HIS A 181 -1.61 5.28 -18.41
CA HIS A 181 -0.93 4.36 -17.50
C HIS A 181 0.58 4.25 -17.77
N LEU A 182 1.04 4.54 -19.01
CA LEU A 182 2.46 4.50 -19.35
C LEU A 182 3.28 5.56 -18.59
N PHE A 183 2.64 6.63 -18.10
CA PHE A 183 3.32 7.67 -17.32
C PHE A 183 3.61 7.26 -15.88
N VAL A 184 2.95 6.21 -15.39
CA VAL A 184 3.06 5.73 -14.00
C VAL A 184 3.53 4.28 -13.88
N ARG A 185 3.67 3.55 -14.98
CA ARG A 185 4.11 2.16 -14.96
C ARG A 185 5.63 2.09 -14.70
N HIS A 186 6.04 1.23 -13.76
CA HIS A 186 7.46 1.08 -13.40
C HIS A 186 8.29 0.55 -14.59
N HIS A 187 8.01 -0.64 -15.04
CA HIS A 187 8.73 -1.23 -16.17
C HIS A 187 7.93 -1.12 -17.46
N LEU A 188 8.51 -0.44 -18.47
CA LEU A 188 7.95 -0.36 -19.80
C LEU A 188 8.63 -1.35 -20.72
N SER A 189 7.85 -2.16 -21.46
CA SER A 189 8.37 -2.94 -22.58
C SER A 189 8.95 -2.02 -23.68
N PRO A 190 9.79 -2.51 -24.59
CA PRO A 190 10.32 -1.70 -25.69
C PRO A 190 9.22 -1.02 -26.53
N ALA A 191 8.10 -1.72 -26.79
CA ALA A 191 6.96 -1.17 -27.51
C ALA A 191 6.26 -0.06 -26.71
N GLN A 192 6.04 -0.26 -25.41
CA GLN A 192 5.46 0.75 -24.51
C GLN A 192 6.35 1.98 -24.36
N ARG A 193 7.67 1.79 -24.32
CA ARG A 193 8.65 2.89 -24.29
C ARG A 193 8.56 3.74 -25.55
N ARG A 194 8.55 3.11 -26.73
CA ARG A 194 8.33 3.81 -28.02
C ARG A 194 7.02 4.57 -28.04
N ARG A 195 5.94 3.97 -27.57
CA ARG A 195 4.63 4.64 -27.50
C ARG A 195 4.65 5.84 -26.53
N SER A 196 5.24 5.70 -25.34
CA SER A 196 5.41 6.80 -24.39
C SER A 196 6.22 7.96 -24.99
N GLN A 197 7.31 7.66 -25.69
CA GLN A 197 8.12 8.66 -26.39
C GLN A 197 7.32 9.39 -27.47
N HIS A 198 6.51 8.66 -28.23
CA HIS A 198 5.63 9.25 -29.24
C HIS A 198 4.62 10.22 -28.62
N LEU A 199 3.97 9.83 -27.52
CA LEU A 199 3.03 10.70 -26.78
C LEU A 199 3.71 11.97 -26.24
N CYS A 200 4.99 11.90 -25.93
CA CYS A 200 5.80 13.01 -25.40
C CYS A 200 6.36 13.94 -26.49
N ARG A 201 6.21 13.63 -27.80
CA ARG A 201 6.72 14.49 -28.89
C ARG A 201 6.04 15.85 -28.82
N GLY A 202 6.86 16.92 -28.78
CA GLY A 202 6.38 18.29 -28.64
C GLY A 202 5.75 18.64 -27.29
N GLN A 203 5.69 17.70 -26.34
CA GLN A 203 5.04 17.85 -25.04
C GLN A 203 6.07 17.79 -23.90
N ARG A 204 6.77 18.91 -23.66
CA ARG A 204 7.83 19.01 -22.64
C ARG A 204 7.37 18.59 -21.24
N GLN A 205 6.15 18.96 -20.85
CA GLN A 205 5.61 18.64 -19.52
C GLN A 205 5.31 17.14 -19.36
N LEU A 206 4.76 16.47 -20.39
CA LEU A 206 4.53 15.02 -20.35
C LEU A 206 5.86 14.25 -20.24
N ARG A 207 6.88 14.69 -20.97
CA ARG A 207 8.23 14.10 -20.87
C ARG A 207 8.79 14.25 -19.46
N ALA A 208 8.68 15.45 -18.87
CA ALA A 208 9.14 15.70 -17.52
C ALA A 208 8.42 14.82 -16.50
N VAL A 209 7.10 14.67 -16.59
CA VAL A 209 6.30 13.81 -15.71
C VAL A 209 6.75 12.35 -15.79
N ARG A 210 7.00 11.82 -16.99
CA ARG A 210 7.52 10.45 -17.14
C ARG A 210 8.91 10.31 -16.51
N GLN A 211 9.83 11.24 -16.76
CA GLN A 211 11.16 11.22 -16.16
C GLN A 211 11.12 11.29 -14.64
N ILE A 212 10.24 12.12 -14.07
CA ILE A 212 10.05 12.22 -12.62
C ILE A 212 9.62 10.87 -12.04
N MET A 213 8.67 10.18 -12.68
CA MET A 213 8.26 8.86 -12.21
C MET A 213 9.36 7.80 -12.32
N ASP A 214 10.16 7.84 -13.37
CA ASP A 214 11.32 6.95 -13.50
C ASP A 214 12.34 7.21 -12.37
N GLU A 215 12.57 8.46 -12.01
CA GLU A 215 13.47 8.83 -10.91
C GLU A 215 12.87 8.44 -9.55
N VAL A 216 11.56 8.59 -9.34
CA VAL A 216 10.87 8.12 -8.13
C VAL A 216 11.07 6.62 -7.93
N TYR A 217 10.86 5.80 -8.96
CA TYR A 217 11.10 4.34 -8.84
C TYR A 217 12.55 3.98 -8.50
N ARG A 218 13.52 4.77 -8.99
CA ARG A 218 14.93 4.56 -8.66
C ARG A 218 15.31 4.90 -7.21
N LEU A 219 14.45 5.64 -6.49
CA LEU A 219 14.66 5.87 -5.05
C LEU A 219 14.52 4.58 -4.24
N PHE A 220 13.62 3.69 -4.66
CA PHE A 220 13.29 2.44 -3.98
C PHE A 220 14.13 1.24 -4.47
N ASP A 221 15.18 1.46 -5.25
CA ASP A 221 16.08 0.38 -5.69
C ASP A 221 16.90 -0.13 -4.49
N ARG A 222 16.68 -1.37 -4.07
CA ARG A 222 17.35 -2.04 -2.94
C ARG A 222 18.89 -2.12 -3.07
N ARG A 223 19.44 -1.79 -4.23
CA ARG A 223 20.89 -1.63 -4.42
C ARG A 223 21.41 -0.27 -3.94
N CYS A 224 20.52 0.69 -3.64
CA CYS A 224 20.88 1.97 -3.05
C CYS A 224 20.90 1.87 -1.52
N ARG A 225 21.78 2.66 -0.89
CA ARG A 225 21.69 2.96 0.54
C ARG A 225 20.75 4.15 0.76
N THR A 226 20.22 4.27 1.97
CA THR A 226 19.30 5.37 2.35
C THR A 226 19.89 6.75 2.04
N ASP A 227 21.14 7.02 2.41
CA ASP A 227 21.81 8.30 2.13
C ASP A 227 21.86 8.64 0.64
N THR A 228 22.16 7.63 -0.18
CA THR A 228 22.19 7.80 -1.64
C THR A 228 20.78 8.08 -2.19
N ALA A 229 19.76 7.42 -1.68
CA ALA A 229 18.38 7.63 -2.06
C ALA A 229 17.88 9.01 -1.63
N LEU A 230 18.22 9.47 -0.42
CA LEU A 230 17.91 10.82 0.05
C LEU A 230 18.58 11.90 -0.79
N ALA A 231 19.86 11.71 -1.18
CA ALA A 231 20.54 12.64 -2.09
C ALA A 231 19.87 12.69 -3.47
N LYS A 232 19.43 11.54 -4.02
CA LYS A 232 18.63 11.48 -5.25
C LYS A 232 17.29 12.18 -5.09
N LEU A 233 16.61 12.01 -3.96
CA LEU A 233 15.34 12.68 -3.64
C LEU A 233 15.52 14.20 -3.58
N ALA A 234 16.57 14.70 -2.95
CA ALA A 234 16.87 16.13 -2.91
C ALA A 234 17.07 16.73 -4.32
N ARG A 235 17.83 16.03 -5.18
CA ARG A 235 18.00 16.43 -6.59
C ARG A 235 16.68 16.40 -7.35
N LEU A 236 15.85 15.39 -7.12
CA LEU A 236 14.53 15.27 -7.76
C LEU A 236 13.61 16.43 -7.33
N ARG A 237 13.59 16.78 -6.04
CA ARG A 237 12.85 17.93 -5.50
C ARG A 237 13.29 19.25 -6.17
N GLN A 238 14.60 19.47 -6.29
CA GLN A 238 15.16 20.64 -6.99
C GLN A 238 14.78 20.65 -8.48
N LYS A 239 14.81 19.50 -9.16
CA LYS A 239 14.39 19.38 -10.56
C LYS A 239 12.91 19.73 -10.73
N VAL A 240 12.04 19.21 -9.84
CA VAL A 240 10.60 19.44 -9.90
C VAL A 240 10.26 20.92 -9.64
N SER A 241 10.98 21.60 -8.76
CA SER A 241 10.75 23.03 -8.46
C SER A 241 10.90 23.93 -9.68
N ARG A 242 11.76 23.56 -10.64
CA ARG A 242 11.93 24.28 -11.92
C ARG A 242 10.68 24.25 -12.80
N TYR A 243 9.77 23.31 -12.59
CA TYR A 243 8.52 23.19 -13.33
C TYR A 243 7.36 23.76 -12.48
N ARG A 244 7.19 25.10 -12.47
CA ARG A 244 6.19 25.79 -11.62
C ARG A 244 4.79 25.16 -11.65
N SER A 245 4.30 24.73 -12.83
CA SER A 245 2.99 24.10 -12.97
C SER A 245 2.94 22.65 -12.44
N LEU A 246 4.06 21.94 -12.43
CA LEU A 246 4.18 20.59 -11.91
C LEU A 246 4.54 20.58 -10.42
N GLY A 247 5.35 21.56 -9.96
CA GLY A 247 5.84 21.64 -8.59
C GLY A 247 4.72 21.63 -7.56
N ARG A 248 3.73 22.54 -7.71
CA ARG A 248 2.54 22.57 -6.83
C ARG A 248 1.73 21.26 -6.85
N SER A 249 1.73 20.53 -7.95
CA SER A 249 0.99 19.28 -8.09
C SER A 249 1.73 18.10 -7.50
N LEU A 250 3.05 18.17 -7.42
CA LEU A 250 3.94 17.11 -6.93
C LEU A 250 4.47 17.41 -5.51
N ASP A 251 3.77 18.24 -4.73
CA ASP A 251 4.14 18.57 -3.34
C ASP A 251 4.27 17.33 -2.45
N LYS A 252 3.61 16.23 -2.80
CA LYS A 252 3.80 14.92 -2.14
C LYS A 252 5.27 14.44 -2.15
N LEU A 253 6.09 14.87 -3.10
CA LEU A 253 7.53 14.59 -3.10
C LEU A 253 8.28 15.30 -1.96
N LYS A 254 7.69 16.34 -1.35
CA LYS A 254 8.24 17.05 -0.21
C LYS A 254 7.84 16.44 1.13
N SER A 255 6.92 15.47 1.12
CA SER A 255 6.43 14.83 2.34
C SER A 255 7.56 14.12 3.08
N PRO A 256 7.70 14.30 4.40
CA PRO A 256 8.63 13.54 5.23
C PRO A 256 8.34 12.03 5.19
N ASN A 257 7.11 11.63 4.90
CA ASN A 257 6.74 10.23 4.74
C ASN A 257 7.50 9.54 3.60
N LEU A 258 7.87 10.28 2.54
CA LEU A 258 8.69 9.73 1.47
C LEU A 258 10.12 9.41 1.93
N GLU A 259 10.69 10.21 2.82
CA GLU A 259 12.01 9.93 3.41
C GLU A 259 11.95 8.69 4.31
N LYS A 260 10.95 8.62 5.18
CA LYS A 260 10.68 7.43 6.01
C LYS A 260 10.39 6.17 5.19
N ALA A 261 9.86 6.31 3.97
CA ALA A 261 9.64 5.18 3.08
C ALA A 261 10.93 4.60 2.45
N LEU A 262 12.09 5.23 2.70
CA LEU A 262 13.40 4.76 2.23
C LEU A 262 14.22 4.09 3.34
N THR A 263 13.72 4.01 4.57
CA THR A 263 14.41 3.44 5.73
C THR A 263 14.82 1.97 5.52
N PHE A 264 14.02 1.20 4.79
CA PHE A 264 14.26 -0.22 4.49
C PHE A 264 15.51 -0.49 3.63
N LEU A 265 16.10 0.53 3.01
CA LEU A 265 17.23 0.37 2.09
C LEU A 265 18.51 -0.11 2.80
N ASP A 266 18.70 0.28 4.05
CA ASP A 266 19.87 -0.11 4.85
C ASP A 266 19.63 -1.39 5.65
N ASP A 267 18.40 -1.88 5.74
CA ASP A 267 18.04 -3.09 6.44
C ASP A 267 17.19 -4.04 5.57
N LYS A 268 17.78 -5.16 5.17
CA LYS A 268 17.15 -6.13 4.27
C LYS A 268 15.94 -6.85 4.88
N LEU A 269 15.89 -6.95 6.21
CA LEU A 269 14.81 -7.60 6.94
C LEU A 269 13.63 -6.69 7.20
N LEU A 270 13.87 -5.37 7.22
CA LEU A 270 12.80 -4.37 7.33
C LEU A 270 11.92 -4.39 6.09
N GLY A 271 10.64 -4.70 6.26
CA GLY A 271 9.68 -4.79 5.16
C GLY A 271 9.44 -3.43 4.49
N ALA A 272 9.68 -3.33 3.18
CA ALA A 272 9.36 -2.13 2.40
C ALA A 272 7.85 -1.87 2.31
N THR A 273 7.02 -2.91 2.49
CA THR A 273 5.57 -2.85 2.31
C THR A 273 4.81 -3.46 3.49
N SER A 274 3.56 -3.04 3.65
CA SER A 274 2.61 -3.57 4.65
C SER A 274 1.86 -4.83 4.20
N ASN A 275 2.33 -5.52 3.16
CA ASN A 275 1.63 -6.67 2.56
C ASN A 275 1.33 -7.80 3.56
N ALA A 276 2.20 -8.02 4.56
CA ALA A 276 2.01 -9.06 5.56
C ALA A 276 0.72 -8.85 6.35
N VAL A 277 0.51 -7.65 6.89
CA VAL A 277 -0.69 -7.32 7.66
C VAL A 277 -1.92 -7.19 6.76
N GLU A 278 -1.77 -6.68 5.53
CA GLU A 278 -2.88 -6.59 4.57
C GLU A 278 -3.48 -7.95 4.21
N ARG A 279 -2.66 -9.02 4.17
CA ARG A 279 -3.15 -10.40 3.98
C ARG A 279 -4.06 -10.84 5.11
N GLY A 280 -3.69 -10.58 6.37
CA GLY A 280 -4.51 -10.84 7.55
C GLY A 280 -5.82 -10.06 7.50
N ASN A 281 -5.74 -8.76 7.26
CA ASN A 281 -6.89 -7.87 7.13
C ASN A 281 -7.85 -8.30 6.00
N ARG A 282 -7.33 -8.84 4.89
CA ARG A 282 -8.14 -9.38 3.80
C ARG A 282 -8.96 -10.62 4.23
N ARG A 283 -8.39 -11.48 5.08
CA ARG A 283 -9.12 -12.65 5.63
C ARG A 283 -10.29 -12.16 6.49
N VAL A 284 -10.05 -11.20 7.37
CA VAL A 284 -11.11 -10.60 8.21
C VAL A 284 -12.21 -9.98 7.37
N ARG A 285 -11.86 -9.18 6.36
CA ARG A 285 -12.85 -8.59 5.44
C ARG A 285 -13.67 -9.64 4.70
N LYS A 286 -13.06 -10.74 4.26
CA LYS A 286 -13.79 -11.85 3.62
C LYS A 286 -14.77 -12.49 4.59
N MET A 287 -14.33 -12.75 5.82
CA MET A 287 -15.17 -13.31 6.88
C MET A 287 -16.38 -12.42 7.19
N GLN A 288 -16.18 -11.11 7.27
CA GLN A 288 -17.20 -10.12 7.55
C GLN A 288 -18.15 -9.83 6.37
N LYS A 289 -17.76 -10.17 5.15
CA LYS A 289 -18.63 -10.03 3.96
C LYS A 289 -19.59 -11.20 3.75
N THR A 290 -19.51 -12.24 4.56
CA THR A 290 -20.43 -13.40 4.47
C THR A 290 -21.74 -13.12 5.19
N VAL A 291 -22.75 -14.00 4.97
CA VAL A 291 -24.02 -13.98 5.71
C VAL A 291 -23.85 -14.16 7.21
N TYR A 292 -22.73 -14.70 7.64
CA TYR A 292 -22.36 -14.87 9.05
C TYR A 292 -21.64 -13.67 9.65
N ARG A 293 -21.77 -12.49 9.06
CA ARG A 293 -21.20 -11.25 9.60
C ARG A 293 -21.56 -11.07 11.08
N VAL A 294 -20.55 -10.84 11.91
CA VAL A 294 -20.75 -10.51 13.33
C VAL A 294 -21.00 -9.02 13.51
N ARG A 295 -21.88 -8.68 14.46
CA ARG A 295 -22.37 -7.31 14.68
C ARG A 295 -21.98 -6.73 16.05
N THR A 296 -21.29 -7.52 16.90
CA THR A 296 -20.83 -7.06 18.21
C THR A 296 -19.32 -7.12 18.28
N LYS A 297 -18.72 -6.23 19.10
CA LYS A 297 -17.27 -6.18 19.33
C LYS A 297 -16.76 -7.51 19.89
N GLU A 298 -17.50 -8.05 20.85
CA GLU A 298 -17.16 -9.29 21.56
C GLU A 298 -17.16 -10.49 20.60
N ALA A 299 -18.18 -10.60 19.75
CA ALA A 299 -18.23 -11.68 18.76
C ALA A 299 -17.14 -11.52 17.66
N LEU A 300 -16.82 -10.29 17.24
CA LEU A 300 -15.71 -10.05 16.31
C LEU A 300 -14.37 -10.41 16.94
N ARG A 301 -14.16 -10.01 18.20
CA ARG A 301 -12.95 -10.35 18.97
C ARG A 301 -12.80 -11.87 19.13
N GLY A 302 -13.82 -12.58 19.56
CA GLY A 302 -13.78 -14.03 19.71
C GLY A 302 -13.51 -14.75 18.39
N ARG A 303 -14.10 -14.27 17.30
CA ARG A 303 -13.86 -14.84 15.96
C ARG A 303 -12.44 -14.60 15.45
N LEU A 304 -11.86 -13.43 15.71
CA LEU A 304 -10.47 -13.14 15.42
C LEU A 304 -9.53 -14.01 16.25
N ALA A 305 -9.85 -14.24 17.53
CA ALA A 305 -9.09 -15.13 18.39
C ALA A 305 -9.04 -16.56 17.82
N LEU A 306 -10.19 -17.10 17.43
CA LEU A 306 -10.27 -18.42 16.80
C LEU A 306 -9.51 -18.50 15.46
N ASP A 307 -9.56 -17.43 14.66
CA ASP A 307 -8.85 -17.38 13.38
C ASP A 307 -7.32 -17.27 13.56
N LEU A 308 -6.85 -16.68 14.66
CA LEU A 308 -5.44 -16.65 15.04
C LEU A 308 -4.97 -18.02 15.53
N GLN A 309 -5.71 -18.66 16.44
CA GLN A 309 -5.39 -20.01 16.92
C GLN A 309 -5.38 -21.04 15.78
N ARG A 310 -6.21 -20.83 14.75
CA ARG A 310 -6.17 -21.66 13.55
C ARG A 310 -4.82 -21.57 12.81
N ASP A 311 -4.13 -20.42 12.86
CA ASP A 311 -2.80 -20.30 12.22
C ASP A 311 -1.76 -21.19 12.91
N GLU A 312 -1.86 -21.39 14.23
CA GLU A 312 -1.00 -22.31 14.99
C GLU A 312 -1.14 -23.77 14.54
N HIS A 313 -2.38 -24.16 14.18
CA HIS A 313 -2.69 -25.55 13.81
C HIS A 313 -2.73 -25.80 12.31
N SER A 314 -2.50 -24.77 11.47
CA SER A 314 -2.49 -24.93 10.03
C SER A 314 -1.08 -25.21 9.51
N ALA A 315 -0.96 -26.20 8.63
CA ALA A 315 0.29 -26.44 7.89
C ALA A 315 0.67 -25.16 7.12
N GLY A 316 1.95 -24.85 7.08
CA GLY A 316 2.49 -23.77 6.25
C GLY A 316 2.12 -23.98 4.78
N ARG A 317 2.07 -22.90 4.00
CA ARG A 317 1.71 -22.96 2.57
C ARG A 317 2.58 -23.96 1.79
N GLN A 318 3.87 -24.04 2.11
CA GLN A 318 4.79 -24.98 1.48
C GLN A 318 4.40 -26.43 1.82
N ALA A 319 4.22 -26.74 3.11
CA ALA A 319 3.80 -28.08 3.54
C ALA A 319 2.45 -28.51 2.94
N THR A 320 1.48 -27.57 2.80
CA THR A 320 0.21 -27.84 2.12
C THR A 320 0.43 -28.12 0.63
N THR A 321 1.32 -27.38 -0.02
CA THR A 321 1.63 -27.57 -1.44
C THR A 321 2.33 -28.90 -1.65
N ASP A 322 3.29 -29.25 -0.79
CA ASP A 322 4.03 -30.51 -0.83
C ASP A 322 3.08 -31.71 -0.64
N SER A 323 2.20 -31.64 0.37
CA SER A 323 1.16 -32.68 0.58
C SER A 323 0.21 -32.82 -0.60
N LEU A 324 -0.15 -31.74 -1.29
CA LEU A 324 -0.97 -31.79 -2.50
C LEU A 324 -0.21 -32.39 -3.69
N HIS A 325 1.08 -32.19 -3.81
CA HIS A 325 1.92 -32.81 -4.82
C HIS A 325 2.07 -34.31 -4.54
N GLU A 326 2.40 -34.70 -3.32
CA GLU A 326 2.48 -36.10 -2.90
C GLU A 326 1.16 -36.85 -3.16
N ALA A 327 0.02 -36.24 -2.82
CA ALA A 327 -1.29 -36.84 -3.08
C ALA A 327 -1.62 -37.03 -4.57
N ARG A 328 -0.99 -36.25 -5.47
CA ARG A 328 -1.15 -36.41 -6.93
C ARG A 328 -0.23 -37.48 -7.53
N GLU A 329 0.86 -37.81 -6.85
CA GLU A 329 1.85 -38.78 -7.29
C GLU A 329 1.51 -40.21 -6.81
N LEU A 330 0.53 -40.35 -5.89
CA LEU A 330 0.05 -41.66 -5.46
C LEU A 330 -0.80 -42.26 -6.61
N PRO A 331 -0.43 -43.43 -7.20
CA PRO A 331 -1.26 -44.09 -8.20
C PRO A 331 -2.57 -44.59 -7.56
N GLU A 332 -3.66 -44.54 -8.32
CA GLU A 332 -4.96 -45.07 -7.94
C GLU A 332 -4.93 -46.59 -7.75
#